data_36ebe4ecf2600e3684197aa5c5628239
#
_entry.id   36ebe4ecf2600e3684197aa5c5628239
#
_cell.length_a   1.000
_cell.length_b   1.000
_cell.length_c   1.000
_cell.angle_alpha   90.00
_cell.angle_beta   90.00
_cell.angle_gamma   90.00
#
_symmetry.space_group_name_H-M   'P 1'
#
loop_
_entity.id
_entity.type
_entity.pdbx_description
1 polymer ?
#
loop_
_entity_poly.entity_id
_entity_poly.type
_entity_poly.pdbx_seq_one_letter_code
_entity_poly.pdbx_strand_id
1 'polypeptide(L)' 'MTYAGLRALEDELEQLKTVKRKEVAEKIKVARGYGDLSENSEYDEAKNEQGLVEGRIALLEKM' A
#
# COMPACT_ATOMS: atom_id res chain seq x y z
N MET A 1 12.32 -20.67 10.71
CA MET A 1 12.47 -19.77 9.55
C MET A 1 13.95 -19.71 9.14
N THR A 2 14.21 -19.86 7.84
CA THR A 2 15.58 -19.78 7.37
C THR A 2 16.03 -18.33 7.18
N TYR A 3 17.32 -18.13 7.11
CA TYR A 3 17.86 -16.79 6.83
C TYR A 3 17.31 -16.21 5.52
N ALA A 4 17.26 -17.04 4.49
CA ALA A 4 16.72 -16.60 3.19
C ALA A 4 15.24 -16.22 3.29
N GLY A 5 14.44 -16.97 4.06
CA GLY A 5 13.05 -16.64 4.28
C GLY A 5 12.87 -15.32 5.02
N LEU A 6 13.69 -15.10 6.05
CA LEU A 6 13.64 -13.85 6.80
C LEU A 6 14.01 -12.66 5.92
N ARG A 7 15.04 -12.83 5.12
CA ARG A 7 15.47 -11.77 4.20
C ARG A 7 14.41 -11.43 3.17
N ALA A 8 13.71 -12.45 2.66
CA ALA A 8 12.62 -12.23 1.71
C ALA A 8 11.49 -11.41 2.34
N LEU A 9 11.18 -11.67 3.61
CA LEU A 9 10.15 -10.90 4.32
C LEU A 9 10.60 -9.46 4.55
N GLU A 10 11.87 -9.26 4.88
CA GLU A 10 12.42 -7.93 5.04
C GLU A 10 12.38 -7.14 3.74
N ASP A 11 12.71 -7.79 2.62
CA ASP A 11 12.65 -7.17 1.31
C ASP A 11 11.22 -6.82 0.93
N GLU A 12 10.27 -7.72 1.22
CA GLU A 12 8.86 -7.43 0.97
C GLU A 12 8.40 -6.22 1.77
N LEU A 13 8.77 -6.15 3.03
CA LEU A 13 8.40 -5.03 3.90
C LEU A 13 8.95 -3.72 3.35
N GLU A 14 10.20 -3.71 2.94
CA GLU A 14 10.80 -2.52 2.36
C GLU A 14 10.10 -2.09 1.09
N GLN A 15 9.77 -3.04 0.21
CA GLN A 15 9.03 -2.75 -1.01
C GLN A 15 7.67 -2.13 -0.71
N LEU A 16 6.95 -2.68 0.25
CA LEU A 16 5.66 -2.15 0.64
C LEU A 16 5.77 -0.72 1.17
N LYS A 17 6.78 -0.48 2.00
CA LYS A 17 6.96 0.85 2.60
C LYS A 17 7.40 1.90 1.60
N THR A 18 8.21 1.53 0.62
CA THR A 18 8.77 2.49 -0.34
C THR A 18 7.96 2.57 -1.62
N VAL A 19 7.78 1.42 -2.30
CA VAL A 19 7.16 1.39 -3.62
C VAL A 19 5.65 1.42 -3.53
N LYS A 20 5.06 0.50 -2.74
CA LYS A 20 3.61 0.37 -2.68
C LYS A 20 2.94 1.58 -2.02
N ARG A 21 3.52 2.09 -0.94
CA ARG A 21 2.98 3.28 -0.30
C ARG A 21 2.98 4.46 -1.27
N LYS A 22 4.06 4.61 -2.02
CA LYS A 22 4.17 5.69 -2.99
C LYS A 22 3.13 5.54 -4.10
N GLU A 23 2.98 4.32 -4.64
CA GLU A 23 1.99 4.06 -5.69
C GLU A 23 0.57 4.35 -5.22
N VAL A 24 0.23 3.89 -4.02
CA VAL A 24 -1.10 4.10 -3.48
C VAL A 24 -1.35 5.58 -3.18
N ALA A 25 -0.37 6.27 -2.63
CA ALA A 25 -0.48 7.70 -2.39
C ALA A 25 -0.71 8.47 -3.70
N GLU A 26 -0.04 8.06 -4.76
CA GLU A 26 -0.22 8.63 -6.08
C GLU A 26 -1.64 8.40 -6.59
N LYS A 27 -2.15 7.19 -6.43
CA LYS A 27 -3.52 6.86 -6.84
C LYS A 27 -4.55 7.71 -6.11
N ILE A 28 -4.35 7.89 -4.80
CA ILE A 28 -5.24 8.71 -4.01
C ILE A 28 -5.19 10.16 -4.48
N LYS A 29 -4.00 10.67 -4.74
CA LYS A 29 -3.80 12.02 -5.23
C LYS A 29 -4.50 12.24 -6.57
N VAL A 30 -4.35 11.29 -7.48
CA VAL A 30 -4.99 11.36 -8.80
C VAL A 30 -6.50 11.30 -8.67
N ALA A 31 -7.02 10.39 -7.85
CA ALA A 31 -8.46 10.25 -7.64
C ALA A 31 -9.07 11.53 -7.04
N ARG A 32 -8.35 12.17 -6.12
CA ARG A 32 -8.81 13.43 -5.54
C ARG A 32 -8.79 14.56 -6.55
N GLY A 33 -7.86 14.50 -7.50
CA GLY A 33 -7.70 15.53 -8.52
C GLY A 33 -8.81 15.56 -9.54
N TYR A 34 -9.58 14.50 -9.68
CA TYR A 34 -10.71 14.48 -10.61
C TYR A 34 -11.82 15.46 -10.24
N GLY A 35 -12.06 15.66 -8.97
CA GLY A 35 -13.03 16.63 -8.51
C GLY A 35 -14.48 16.34 -8.88
N ASP A 36 -14.74 15.21 -9.48
CA ASP A 36 -16.06 14.80 -9.94
C ASP A 36 -16.62 13.71 -9.03
N LEU A 37 -17.87 13.85 -8.65
CA LEU A 37 -18.52 12.90 -7.76
C LEU A 37 -18.61 11.50 -8.36
N SER A 38 -18.64 11.41 -9.69
CA SER A 38 -18.70 10.10 -10.35
C SER A 38 -17.42 9.29 -10.17
N GLU A 39 -16.35 9.94 -9.74
CA GLU A 39 -15.05 9.29 -9.53
C GLU A 39 -14.81 8.84 -8.11
N ASN A 40 -15.82 8.97 -7.23
CA ASN A 40 -15.69 8.55 -5.84
C ASN A 40 -15.31 7.08 -5.69
N SER A 41 -15.75 6.23 -6.61
CA SER A 41 -15.43 4.80 -6.54
C SER A 41 -13.92 4.56 -6.66
N GLU A 42 -13.24 5.33 -7.50
CA GLU A 42 -11.79 5.21 -7.64
C GLU A 42 -11.06 5.66 -6.38
N TYR A 43 -11.56 6.74 -5.77
CA TYR A 43 -11.01 7.21 -4.51
C TYR A 43 -11.17 6.15 -3.42
N ASP A 44 -12.37 5.58 -3.32
CA ASP A 44 -12.65 4.55 -2.33
C ASP A 44 -11.78 3.31 -2.53
N GLU A 45 -11.58 2.91 -3.79
CA GLU A 45 -10.69 1.78 -4.10
C GLU A 45 -9.26 2.07 -3.68
N ALA A 46 -8.77 3.28 -3.95
CA ALA A 46 -7.43 3.67 -3.57
C ALA A 46 -7.26 3.68 -2.05
N LYS A 47 -8.26 4.16 -1.33
CA LYS A 47 -8.24 4.14 0.14
C LYS A 47 -8.27 2.73 0.67
N ASN A 48 -9.06 1.86 0.05
CA ASN A 48 -9.11 0.46 0.44
C ASN A 48 -7.77 -0.23 0.21
N GLU A 49 -7.14 0.03 -0.93
CA GLU A 49 -5.81 -0.51 -1.22
C GLU A 49 -4.79 -0.01 -0.20
N GLN A 50 -4.89 1.27 0.19
CA GLN A 50 -4.02 1.82 1.22
C GLN A 50 -4.16 1.04 2.52
N GLY A 51 -5.40 0.73 2.92
CA GLY A 51 -5.65 -0.05 4.12
C GLY A 51 -5.04 -1.43 4.04
N LEU A 52 -5.14 -2.09 2.88
CA LEU A 52 -4.55 -3.41 2.68
C LEU A 52 -3.03 -3.36 2.75
N VAL A 53 -2.42 -2.37 2.13
CA VAL A 53 -0.97 -2.21 2.15
C VAL A 53 -0.47 -1.92 3.58
N GLU A 54 -1.13 -1.01 4.29
CA GLU A 54 -0.74 -0.69 5.66
C GLU A 54 -0.95 -1.87 6.59
N GLY A 55 -2.02 -2.65 6.39
CA GLY A 55 -2.26 -3.85 7.16
C GLY A 55 -1.17 -4.89 6.95
N ARG A 56 -0.73 -5.08 5.72
CA ARG A 56 0.36 -6.00 5.42
C ARG A 56 1.67 -5.54 6.03
N ILE A 57 1.95 -4.24 5.97
CA ILE A 57 3.14 -3.67 6.59
C ILE A 57 3.13 -3.93 8.09
N ALA A 58 2.00 -3.66 8.74
CA ALA A 58 1.88 -3.88 10.19
C ALA A 58 2.08 -5.34 10.55
N LEU A 59 1.55 -6.25 9.73
CA LEU A 59 1.70 -7.68 9.95
C LEU A 59 3.18 -8.09 9.87
N LEU A 60 3.88 -7.62 8.84
CA LEU A 60 5.29 -7.94 8.67
C LEU A 60 6.17 -7.33 9.77
N GLU A 61 5.81 -6.15 10.23
CA GLU A 61 6.57 -5.50 11.30
C GLU A 61 6.42 -6.21 12.65
N LYS A 62 5.35 -6.95 12.82
CA LYS A 62 5.15 -7.76 14.03
C LYS A 62 6.01 -9.03 14.04
N MET A 63 6.44 -9.47 12.90
CA MET A 63 7.29 -10.64 12.81
C MET A 63 8.73 -10.28 13.19
#